data_8e09523ca96aca9805f9bd3084c6d099
#
_entry.id   8e09523ca96aca9805f9bd3084c6d099
#
_cell.length_a   1.000
_cell.length_b   1.000
_cell.length_c   1.000
_cell.angle_alpha   90.00
_cell.angle_beta   90.00
_cell.angle_gamma   90.00
#
_symmetry.space_group_name_H-M   'P 1'
#
loop_
_entity.id
_entity.type
_entity.pdbx_description
1 polymer ?
#
loop_
_entity_poly.entity_id
_entity_poly.type
_entity_poly.pdbx_seq_one_letter_code
_entity_poly.pdbx_strand_id
1 'polypeptide(L)'
;MGYTAENEQDYWSWNKKDNKQYALLLIVIAIIFFTTAILFNSLKQPLAIIFVIPISYIGVFLTFYLFGLNFDQGGFASFVLLCGITVNASIYILNEYNAIRKRYPLLLPVRAFTKAWNSKILPIFLTVVSTILGFIPFMVGDGKEAFWFPLAAGTIGGLVMSILGIFLFLPIFSLKKQR
;
A
#
# COMPACT_ATOMS: atom_id res chain seq x y z
N MET A 1 -2.02 35.53 -34.43
CA MET A 1 -1.91 34.27 -33.64
C MET A 1 -1.16 34.61 -32.37
N GLY A 2 -1.88 35.00 -31.31
CA GLY A 2 -1.29 35.39 -30.02
C GLY A 2 -1.30 34.15 -29.10
N TYR A 3 -0.17 33.51 -28.92
CA TYR A 3 0.06 32.68 -27.76
C TYR A 3 0.13 33.62 -26.56
N THR A 4 -0.90 33.61 -25.73
CA THR A 4 -0.94 34.43 -24.53
C THR A 4 -0.09 33.76 -23.44
N ALA A 5 0.69 34.58 -22.71
CA ALA A 5 1.55 34.16 -21.60
C ALA A 5 0.77 33.43 -20.47
N GLU A 6 -0.55 33.58 -20.43
CA GLU A 6 -1.43 32.83 -19.54
C GLU A 6 -1.37 31.30 -19.75
N ASN A 7 -1.27 30.83 -21.01
CA ASN A 7 -1.18 29.39 -21.30
C ASN A 7 0.13 28.76 -20.80
N GLU A 8 1.23 29.49 -20.78
CA GLU A 8 2.50 28.99 -20.24
C GLU A 8 2.48 28.94 -18.71
N GLN A 9 1.90 29.91 -18.04
CA GLN A 9 1.79 29.92 -16.58
C GLN A 9 0.90 28.78 -16.09
N ASP A 10 -0.18 28.46 -16.77
CA ASP A 10 -1.03 27.30 -16.46
C ASP A 10 -0.30 26.00 -16.66
N TYR A 11 0.43 25.83 -17.76
CA TYR A 11 1.22 24.62 -18.04
C TYR A 11 2.31 24.38 -16.99
N TRP A 12 3.01 25.41 -16.55
CA TRP A 12 4.01 25.33 -15.50
C TRP A 12 3.40 25.11 -14.11
N SER A 13 2.20 25.60 -13.85
CA SER A 13 1.49 25.39 -12.58
C SER A 13 0.99 23.95 -12.42
N TRP A 14 0.47 23.34 -13.48
CA TRP A 14 0.07 21.94 -13.53
C TRP A 14 1.26 21.02 -13.31
N ASN A 15 2.36 21.25 -14.00
CA ASN A 15 3.57 20.42 -13.90
C ASN A 15 4.23 20.52 -12.51
N LYS A 16 4.15 21.69 -11.84
CA LYS A 16 4.61 21.85 -10.46
C LYS A 16 3.74 21.13 -9.44
N LYS A 17 2.45 21.02 -9.69
CA LYS A 17 1.51 20.34 -8.78
C LYS A 17 1.70 18.82 -8.82
N ASP A 18 1.87 18.26 -10.00
CA ASP A 18 2.11 16.83 -10.20
C ASP A 18 3.44 16.39 -9.57
N ASN A 19 4.50 17.16 -9.79
CA ASN A 19 5.82 16.87 -9.20
C ASN A 19 5.80 16.85 -7.66
N LYS A 20 4.98 17.70 -7.01
CA LYS A 20 4.83 17.69 -5.56
C LYS A 20 4.17 16.41 -5.04
N GLN A 21 3.16 15.89 -5.74
CA GLN A 21 2.46 14.67 -5.34
C GLN A 21 3.37 13.44 -5.43
N TYR A 22 4.15 13.32 -6.51
CA TYR A 22 5.14 12.24 -6.64
C TYR A 22 6.27 12.37 -5.61
N ALA A 23 6.72 13.59 -5.31
CA ALA A 23 7.71 13.83 -4.27
C ALA A 23 7.22 13.38 -2.88
N LEU A 24 5.95 13.60 -2.54
CA LEU A 24 5.35 13.14 -1.30
C LEU A 24 5.34 11.60 -1.22
N LEU A 25 4.98 10.90 -2.31
CA LEU A 25 5.05 9.44 -2.35
C LEU A 25 6.46 8.91 -2.16
N LEU A 26 7.46 9.53 -2.79
CA LEU A 26 8.87 9.16 -2.61
C LEU A 26 9.32 9.36 -1.16
N ILE A 27 8.94 10.46 -0.52
CA ILE A 27 9.25 10.72 0.88
C ILE A 27 8.61 9.65 1.78
N VAL A 28 7.34 9.29 1.55
CA VAL A 28 6.65 8.23 2.31
C VAL A 28 7.38 6.90 2.15
N ILE A 29 7.75 6.51 0.92
CA ILE A 29 8.50 5.28 0.65
C ILE A 29 9.87 5.31 1.34
N ALA A 30 10.58 6.43 1.32
CA ALA A 30 11.85 6.57 2.01
C ALA A 30 11.71 6.42 3.54
N ILE A 31 10.71 7.05 4.14
CA ILE A 31 10.41 6.92 5.57
C ILE A 31 10.11 5.45 5.92
N ILE A 32 9.28 4.77 5.12
CA ILE A 32 8.96 3.35 5.28
C ILE A 32 10.24 2.51 5.21
N PHE A 33 11.10 2.76 4.22
CA PHE A 33 12.35 2.03 4.05
C PHE A 33 13.24 2.17 5.28
N PHE A 34 13.53 3.38 5.73
CA PHE A 34 14.42 3.61 6.88
C PHE A 34 13.82 3.05 8.17
N THR A 35 12.54 3.29 8.43
CA THR A 35 11.87 2.79 9.63
C THR A 35 11.89 1.27 9.70
N THR A 36 11.57 0.59 8.59
CA THR A 36 11.55 -0.89 8.53
C THR A 36 12.96 -1.48 8.50
N ALA A 37 13.95 -0.78 7.92
CA ALA A 37 15.35 -1.20 7.94
C ALA A 37 15.90 -1.21 9.37
N ILE A 38 15.60 -0.19 10.16
CA ILE A 38 15.96 -0.10 11.58
C ILE A 38 15.23 -1.19 12.37
N LEU A 39 13.91 -1.33 12.17
CA LEU A 39 13.08 -2.30 12.89
C LEU A 39 13.57 -3.74 12.72
N PHE A 40 13.92 -4.14 11.50
CA PHE A 40 14.31 -5.52 11.18
C PHE A 40 15.82 -5.75 11.19
N ASN A 41 16.62 -4.70 11.36
CA ASN A 41 18.08 -4.75 11.24
C ASN A 41 18.52 -5.50 9.96
N SER A 42 17.86 -5.20 8.84
CA SER A 42 18.02 -5.88 7.56
C SER A 42 17.60 -4.97 6.43
N LEU A 43 18.33 -4.96 5.32
CA LEU A 43 17.98 -4.20 4.11
C LEU A 43 17.06 -4.99 3.16
N LYS A 44 16.98 -6.33 3.30
CA LYS A 44 16.16 -7.18 2.41
C LYS A 44 14.68 -7.15 2.76
N GLN A 45 14.36 -7.12 4.04
CA GLN A 45 12.96 -7.13 4.48
C GLN A 45 12.21 -5.83 4.13
N PRO A 46 12.80 -4.62 4.29
CA PRO A 46 12.20 -3.38 3.78
C PRO A 46 11.92 -3.40 2.29
N LEU A 47 12.84 -3.93 1.49
CA LEU A 47 12.62 -4.06 0.05
C LEU A 47 11.42 -4.98 -0.25
N ALA A 48 11.30 -6.11 0.45
CA ALA A 48 10.15 -7.00 0.30
C ALA A 48 8.82 -6.30 0.60
N ILE A 49 8.79 -5.45 1.63
CA ILE A 49 7.61 -4.65 2.00
C ILE A 49 7.29 -3.63 0.90
N ILE A 50 8.29 -2.89 0.42
CA ILE A 50 8.11 -1.87 -0.62
C ILE A 50 7.59 -2.49 -1.91
N PHE A 51 8.03 -3.70 -2.27
CA PHE A 51 7.53 -4.40 -3.46
C PHE A 51 6.05 -4.79 -3.37
N VAL A 52 5.47 -4.91 -2.18
CA VAL A 52 4.04 -5.18 -2.02
C VAL A 52 3.18 -3.95 -2.28
N ILE A 53 3.71 -2.74 -2.08
CA ILE A 53 2.97 -1.48 -2.28
C ILE A 53 2.44 -1.33 -3.71
N PRO A 54 3.26 -1.45 -4.77
CA PRO A 54 2.78 -1.37 -6.16
C PRO A 54 1.68 -2.39 -6.49
N ILE A 55 1.70 -3.56 -5.84
CA ILE A 55 0.69 -4.58 -6.04
C ILE A 55 -0.66 -4.13 -5.50
N SER A 56 -0.68 -3.47 -4.34
CA SER A 56 -1.92 -2.87 -3.82
C SER A 56 -2.48 -1.78 -4.73
N TYR A 57 -1.61 -1.04 -5.43
CA TYR A 57 -2.02 0.00 -6.39
C TYR A 57 -2.73 -0.58 -7.62
N ILE A 58 -2.41 -1.82 -8.03
CA ILE A 58 -3.16 -2.51 -9.08
C ILE A 58 -4.64 -2.58 -8.71
N GLY A 59 -4.95 -2.83 -7.43
CA GLY A 59 -6.33 -2.82 -6.94
C GLY A 59 -7.01 -1.46 -7.05
N VAL A 60 -6.28 -0.36 -6.81
CA VAL A 60 -6.81 0.99 -7.00
C VAL A 60 -7.14 1.23 -8.46
N PHE A 61 -6.19 1.00 -9.36
CA PHE A 61 -6.41 1.21 -10.80
C PHE A 61 -7.54 0.34 -11.35
N LEU A 62 -7.63 -0.92 -10.92
CA LEU A 62 -8.71 -1.81 -11.29
C LEU A 62 -10.07 -1.27 -10.85
N THR A 63 -10.17 -0.77 -9.63
CA THR A 63 -11.39 -0.18 -9.09
C THR A 63 -11.78 1.08 -9.87
N PHE A 64 -10.83 1.97 -10.14
CA PHE A 64 -11.07 3.17 -10.92
C PHE A 64 -11.55 2.86 -12.33
N TYR A 65 -10.96 1.85 -12.96
CA TYR A 65 -11.37 1.38 -14.28
C TYR A 65 -12.80 0.79 -14.28
N LEU A 66 -13.12 -0.07 -13.30
CA LEU A 66 -14.43 -0.73 -13.20
C LEU A 66 -15.57 0.24 -12.90
N PHE A 67 -15.30 1.27 -12.10
CA PHE A 67 -16.32 2.29 -11.73
C PHE A 67 -16.28 3.52 -12.63
N GLY A 68 -15.43 3.59 -13.63
CA GLY A 68 -15.30 4.72 -14.54
C GLY A 68 -14.91 6.02 -13.83
N LEU A 69 -14.06 5.94 -12.79
CA LEU A 69 -13.65 7.07 -11.99
C LEU A 69 -12.43 7.76 -12.60
N ASN A 70 -12.41 9.10 -12.54
CA ASN A 70 -11.23 9.87 -12.88
C ASN A 70 -10.19 9.78 -11.77
N PHE A 71 -8.93 9.65 -12.15
CA PHE A 71 -7.83 9.63 -11.18
C PHE A 71 -7.47 11.05 -10.76
N ASP A 72 -8.00 11.46 -9.64
CA ASP A 72 -7.89 12.79 -9.07
C ASP A 72 -7.09 12.83 -7.75
N GLN A 73 -7.25 13.90 -6.96
CA GLN A 73 -6.60 14.04 -5.66
C GLN A 73 -7.02 12.94 -4.67
N GLY A 74 -8.26 12.46 -4.73
CA GLY A 74 -8.75 11.34 -3.90
C GLY A 74 -8.04 10.04 -4.25
N GLY A 75 -7.78 9.79 -5.53
CA GLY A 75 -6.97 8.67 -6.01
C GLY A 75 -5.53 8.71 -5.48
N PHE A 76 -4.86 9.86 -5.53
CA PHE A 76 -3.53 10.01 -4.93
C PHE A 76 -3.54 9.83 -3.41
N ALA A 77 -4.54 10.35 -2.72
CA ALA A 77 -4.68 10.17 -1.29
C ALA A 77 -4.87 8.69 -0.92
N SER A 78 -5.59 7.91 -1.74
CA SER A 78 -5.71 6.46 -1.54
C SER A 78 -4.37 5.74 -1.63
N PHE A 79 -3.45 6.15 -2.50
CA PHE A 79 -2.10 5.59 -2.57
C PHE A 79 -1.31 5.79 -1.28
N VAL A 80 -1.31 7.02 -0.74
CA VAL A 80 -0.62 7.34 0.51
C VAL A 80 -1.19 6.54 1.67
N LEU A 81 -2.51 6.43 1.75
CA LEU A 81 -3.21 5.66 2.78
C LEU A 81 -2.87 4.17 2.69
N LEU A 82 -2.89 3.61 1.48
CA LEU A 82 -2.56 2.21 1.23
C LEU A 82 -1.11 1.87 1.58
N CYS A 83 -0.16 2.78 1.33
CA CYS A 83 1.22 2.60 1.79
C CYS A 83 1.24 2.28 3.28
N GLY A 84 0.59 3.09 4.11
CA GLY A 84 0.58 2.90 5.55
C GLY A 84 -0.06 1.58 5.99
N ILE A 85 -1.23 1.25 5.47
CA ILE A 85 -1.98 0.05 5.88
C ILE A 85 -1.28 -1.23 5.41
N THR A 86 -0.82 -1.26 4.15
CA THR A 86 -0.14 -2.41 3.56
C THR A 86 1.20 -2.69 4.25
N VAL A 87 1.95 -1.64 4.55
CA VAL A 87 3.22 -1.73 5.29
C VAL A 87 3.00 -2.27 6.68
N ASN A 88 1.99 -1.77 7.40
CA ASN A 88 1.66 -2.22 8.75
C ASN A 88 1.34 -3.72 8.78
N ALA A 89 0.50 -4.20 7.86
CA ALA A 89 0.17 -5.62 7.72
C ALA A 89 1.41 -6.46 7.41
N SER A 90 2.29 -5.98 6.53
CA SER A 90 3.54 -6.66 6.16
C SER A 90 4.51 -6.75 7.35
N ILE A 91 4.62 -5.67 8.14
CA ILE A 91 5.44 -5.64 9.36
C ILE A 91 4.96 -6.68 10.38
N TYR A 92 3.64 -6.82 10.60
CA TYR A 92 3.10 -7.80 11.53
C TYR A 92 3.49 -9.23 11.15
N ILE A 93 3.41 -9.57 9.86
CA ILE A 93 3.75 -10.92 9.39
C ILE A 93 5.26 -11.15 9.48
N LEU A 94 6.09 -10.21 9.05
CA LEU A 94 7.55 -10.36 9.07
C LEU A 94 8.10 -10.40 10.50
N ASN A 95 7.54 -9.62 11.41
CA ASN A 95 7.93 -9.65 12.82
C ASN A 95 7.65 -11.04 13.42
N GLU A 96 6.45 -11.59 13.20
CA GLU A 96 6.09 -12.93 13.64
C GLU A 96 6.97 -14.00 12.98
N TYR A 97 7.21 -13.87 11.67
CA TYR A 97 8.14 -14.77 10.95
C TYR A 97 9.53 -14.77 11.58
N ASN A 98 10.08 -13.60 11.87
CA ASN A 98 11.38 -13.47 12.52
C ASN A 98 11.39 -14.06 13.93
N ALA A 99 10.32 -13.86 14.70
CA ALA A 99 10.17 -14.44 16.04
C ALA A 99 10.13 -15.99 15.99
N ILE A 100 9.36 -16.56 15.05
CA ILE A 100 9.30 -18.00 14.84
C ILE A 100 10.66 -18.55 14.42
N ARG A 101 11.37 -17.86 13.52
CA ARG A 101 12.71 -18.27 13.07
C ARG A 101 13.74 -18.22 14.18
N LYS A 102 13.64 -17.28 15.11
CA LYS A 102 14.49 -17.23 16.32
C LYS A 102 14.19 -18.37 17.28
N ARG A 103 12.90 -18.70 17.47
CA ARG A 103 12.47 -19.76 18.40
C ARG A 103 12.72 -21.18 17.86
N TYR A 104 12.61 -21.34 16.55
CA TYR A 104 12.75 -22.64 15.86
C TYR A 104 13.73 -22.52 14.68
N PRO A 105 15.05 -22.50 14.93
CA PRO A 105 16.07 -22.29 13.88
C PRO A 105 16.08 -23.34 12.77
N LEU A 106 15.72 -24.58 13.11
CA LEU A 106 15.70 -25.73 12.18
C LEU A 106 14.41 -25.81 11.34
N LEU A 107 13.40 -24.98 11.63
CA LEU A 107 12.15 -24.99 10.87
C LEU A 107 12.39 -24.43 9.46
N LEU A 108 11.85 -25.11 8.44
CA LEU A 108 11.94 -24.64 7.06
C LEU A 108 11.36 -23.21 6.92
N PRO A 109 12.01 -22.32 6.17
CA PRO A 109 11.56 -20.93 6.02
C PRO A 109 10.10 -20.80 5.58
N VAL A 110 9.66 -21.66 4.63
CA VAL A 110 8.28 -21.68 4.13
C VAL A 110 7.29 -22.04 5.26
N ARG A 111 7.61 -23.08 6.07
CA ARG A 111 6.75 -23.47 7.20
C ARG A 111 6.69 -22.38 8.28
N ALA A 112 7.82 -21.71 8.53
CA ALA A 112 7.86 -20.58 9.47
C ALA A 112 6.97 -19.44 8.98
N PHE A 113 7.00 -19.13 7.67
CA PHE A 113 6.16 -18.10 7.08
C PHE A 113 4.67 -18.48 7.14
N THR A 114 4.30 -19.71 6.76
CA THR A 114 2.91 -20.18 6.86
C THR A 114 2.38 -20.10 8.29
N LYS A 115 3.22 -20.45 9.28
CA LYS A 115 2.85 -20.33 10.70
C LYS A 115 2.66 -18.87 11.12
N ALA A 116 3.54 -17.97 10.68
CA ALA A 116 3.41 -16.54 10.92
C ALA A 116 2.12 -15.96 10.28
N TRP A 117 1.86 -16.38 9.04
CA TRP A 117 0.64 -16.00 8.32
C TRP A 117 -0.62 -16.44 9.07
N ASN A 118 -0.73 -17.72 9.42
CA ASN A 118 -1.89 -18.25 10.14
C ASN A 118 -2.12 -17.57 11.50
N SER A 119 -1.04 -17.13 12.15
CA SER A 119 -1.13 -16.39 13.41
C SER A 119 -1.63 -14.95 13.25
N LYS A 120 -1.33 -14.29 12.11
CA LYS A 120 -1.60 -12.85 11.90
C LYS A 120 -2.72 -12.57 10.89
N ILE A 121 -3.20 -13.58 10.16
CA ILE A 121 -4.25 -13.36 9.15
C ILE A 121 -5.54 -12.80 9.75
N LEU A 122 -5.96 -13.30 10.92
CA LEU A 122 -7.20 -12.86 11.55
C LEU A 122 -7.14 -11.37 11.97
N PRO A 123 -6.14 -10.89 12.73
CA PRO A 123 -6.05 -9.46 13.05
C PRO A 123 -5.89 -8.58 11.80
N ILE A 124 -5.16 -9.02 10.77
CA ILE A 124 -5.02 -8.26 9.52
C ILE A 124 -6.37 -8.18 8.80
N PHE A 125 -7.08 -9.30 8.69
CA PHE A 125 -8.40 -9.35 8.07
C PHE A 125 -9.40 -8.45 8.80
N LEU A 126 -9.43 -8.49 10.13
CA LEU A 126 -10.30 -7.61 10.93
C LEU A 126 -9.98 -6.13 10.72
N THR A 127 -8.70 -5.78 10.62
CA THR A 127 -8.28 -4.40 10.33
C THR A 127 -8.77 -3.97 8.95
N VAL A 128 -8.61 -4.81 7.94
CA VAL A 128 -9.07 -4.52 6.57
C VAL A 128 -10.58 -4.36 6.53
N VAL A 129 -11.33 -5.29 7.13
CA VAL A 129 -12.80 -5.23 7.18
C VAL A 129 -13.27 -3.97 7.92
N SER A 130 -12.67 -3.66 9.07
CA SER A 130 -12.98 -2.44 9.82
C SER A 130 -12.73 -1.17 9.00
N THR A 131 -11.63 -1.13 8.26
CA THR A 131 -11.30 0.00 7.38
C THR A 131 -12.32 0.12 6.23
N ILE A 132 -12.67 -1.00 5.59
CA ILE A 132 -13.68 -1.02 4.53
C ILE A 132 -15.03 -0.50 5.06
N LEU A 133 -15.47 -1.01 6.21
CA LEU A 133 -16.72 -0.57 6.84
C LEU A 133 -16.68 0.94 7.18
N GLY A 134 -15.53 1.44 7.61
CA GLY A 134 -15.32 2.87 7.89
C GLY A 134 -15.41 3.76 6.64
N PHE A 135 -15.13 3.20 5.45
CA PHE A 135 -15.25 3.93 4.17
C PHE A 135 -16.64 3.86 3.53
N ILE A 136 -17.52 2.92 3.93
CA ILE A 136 -18.87 2.80 3.37
C ILE A 136 -19.66 4.12 3.43
N PRO A 137 -19.66 4.89 4.53
CA PRO A 137 -20.40 6.16 4.59
C PRO A 137 -20.03 7.16 3.49
N PHE A 138 -18.74 7.16 3.07
CA PHE A 138 -18.27 8.05 2.00
C PHE A 138 -18.68 7.60 0.59
N MET A 139 -19.21 6.38 0.45
CA MET A 139 -19.70 5.84 -0.81
C MET A 139 -21.22 5.92 -0.95
N VAL A 140 -21.96 6.10 0.16
CA VAL A 140 -23.42 6.04 0.24
C VAL A 140 -24.00 7.43 0.52
N GLY A 141 -23.68 8.44 -0.28
CA GLY A 141 -24.23 9.78 -0.14
C GLY A 141 -24.89 10.28 -1.42
N ASP A 142 -25.88 11.17 -1.31
CA ASP A 142 -26.57 11.80 -2.46
C ASP A 142 -25.67 12.74 -3.29
N GLY A 143 -24.53 13.13 -2.75
CA GLY A 143 -23.47 13.81 -3.46
C GLY A 143 -22.21 12.97 -3.41
N LYS A 144 -21.84 12.33 -4.53
CA LYS A 144 -20.51 11.74 -4.69
C LYS A 144 -19.50 12.88 -4.63
N GLU A 145 -19.08 13.24 -3.40
CA GLU A 145 -18.07 14.28 -3.22
C GLU A 145 -16.82 13.89 -4.00
N ALA A 146 -16.35 14.80 -4.83
CA ALA A 146 -15.28 14.57 -5.80
C ALA A 146 -13.98 14.04 -5.17
N PHE A 147 -13.77 14.23 -3.87
CA PHE A 147 -12.59 13.75 -3.16
C PHE A 147 -12.83 12.44 -2.39
N TRP A 148 -13.92 12.36 -1.60
CA TRP A 148 -14.13 11.27 -0.65
C TRP A 148 -14.51 9.95 -1.31
N PHE A 149 -15.33 10.02 -2.38
CA PHE A 149 -15.75 8.81 -3.09
C PHE A 149 -14.57 8.11 -3.80
N PRO A 150 -13.72 8.79 -4.61
CA PRO A 150 -12.53 8.17 -5.19
C PRO A 150 -11.52 7.67 -4.15
N LEU A 151 -11.34 8.41 -3.04
CA LEU A 151 -10.51 7.98 -1.92
C LEU A 151 -11.00 6.66 -1.33
N ALA A 152 -12.29 6.55 -1.01
CA ALA A 152 -12.89 5.36 -0.44
C ALA A 152 -12.84 4.17 -1.40
N ALA A 153 -13.28 4.36 -2.64
CA ALA A 153 -13.29 3.32 -3.67
C ALA A 153 -11.89 2.80 -3.95
N GLY A 154 -10.91 3.70 -4.16
CA GLY A 154 -9.52 3.34 -4.38
C GLY A 154 -8.91 2.59 -3.20
N THR A 155 -9.15 3.06 -1.97
CA THR A 155 -8.65 2.41 -0.77
C THR A 155 -9.22 1.01 -0.60
N ILE A 156 -10.52 0.82 -0.78
CA ILE A 156 -11.18 -0.50 -0.67
C ILE A 156 -10.59 -1.47 -1.69
N GLY A 157 -10.50 -1.07 -2.97
CA GLY A 157 -9.93 -1.92 -4.01
C GLY A 157 -8.46 -2.26 -3.76
N GLY A 158 -7.68 -1.28 -3.34
CA GLY A 158 -6.27 -1.48 -2.98
C GLY A 158 -6.08 -2.39 -1.77
N LEU A 159 -6.94 -2.31 -0.75
CA LEU A 159 -6.90 -3.19 0.43
C LEU A 159 -7.18 -4.64 0.07
N VAL A 160 -8.18 -4.91 -0.75
CA VAL A 160 -8.46 -6.28 -1.23
C VAL A 160 -7.24 -6.84 -1.96
N MET A 161 -6.63 -6.07 -2.85
CA MET A 161 -5.46 -6.49 -3.60
C MET A 161 -4.20 -6.61 -2.74
N SER A 162 -4.08 -5.80 -1.67
CA SER A 162 -2.95 -5.86 -0.74
C SER A 162 -2.86 -7.18 0.00
N ILE A 163 -3.99 -7.80 0.37
CA ILE A 163 -4.02 -9.12 1.02
C ILE A 163 -3.39 -10.16 0.09
N LEU A 164 -3.76 -10.16 -1.19
CA LEU A 164 -3.17 -11.05 -2.20
C LEU A 164 -1.67 -10.76 -2.38
N GLY A 165 -1.31 -9.48 -2.44
CA GLY A 165 0.08 -9.04 -2.54
C GLY A 165 0.94 -9.53 -1.38
N ILE A 166 0.47 -9.39 -0.16
CA ILE A 166 1.17 -9.82 1.04
C ILE A 166 1.31 -11.34 1.07
N PHE A 167 0.25 -12.07 0.71
CA PHE A 167 0.27 -13.53 0.73
C PHE A 167 1.22 -14.13 -0.31
N LEU A 168 1.22 -13.61 -1.54
CA LEU A 168 1.98 -14.18 -2.65
C LEU A 168 3.41 -13.65 -2.72
N PHE A 169 3.59 -12.33 -2.60
CA PHE A 169 4.87 -11.69 -2.91
C PHE A 169 5.77 -11.50 -1.69
N LEU A 170 5.19 -11.26 -0.50
CA LEU A 170 5.99 -11.09 0.70
C LEU A 170 6.89 -12.31 1.00
N PRO A 171 6.41 -13.58 0.90
CA PRO A 171 7.26 -14.73 1.11
C PRO A 171 8.35 -14.86 0.03
N ILE A 172 8.06 -14.57 -1.23
CA ILE A 172 9.02 -14.70 -2.33
C ILE A 172 10.25 -13.84 -2.07
N PHE A 173 10.06 -12.59 -1.61
CA PHE A 173 11.15 -11.66 -1.38
C PHE A 173 11.78 -11.75 0.00
N SER A 174 11.02 -12.18 1.02
CA SER A 174 11.50 -12.23 2.41
C SER A 174 12.17 -13.54 2.80
N LEU A 175 11.84 -14.67 2.13
CA LEU A 175 12.38 -15.96 2.47
C LEU A 175 13.87 -16.05 2.12
N LYS A 176 14.69 -16.22 3.16
CA LYS A 176 16.12 -16.43 2.99
C LYS A 176 16.35 -17.85 2.45
N LYS A 177 16.87 -17.96 1.23
CA LYS A 177 17.32 -19.23 0.68
C LYS A 177 18.34 -19.85 1.65
N GLN A 178 18.03 -21.02 2.22
CA GLN A 178 19.04 -21.79 2.93
C GLN A 178 20.11 -22.22 1.90
N ARG A 179 21.31 -21.69 2.09
CA ARG A 179 22.52 -22.29 1.52
C ARG A 179 23.07 -23.31 2.51
#